data_f1ac02b1aa7fb126a4a19cfd340824f8
#
_entry.id   f1ac02b1aa7fb126a4a19cfd340824f8
#
_cell.length_a   1.000
_cell.length_b   1.000
_cell.length_c   1.000
_cell.angle_alpha   90.00
_cell.angle_beta   90.00
_cell.angle_gamma   90.00
#
_symmetry.space_group_name_H-M   'P 1'
#
loop_
_entity.id
_entity.type
_entity.pdbx_description
1 polymer ?
#
loop_
_entity_poly.entity_id
_entity_poly.type
_entity_poly.pdbx_seq_one_letter_code
_entity_poly.pdbx_strand_id
1 'polypeptide(L)'
;MTGQPGVFSPKGNDFSTHTIISFTLDQPANVTIKVYNVAGQLVEWIADQQTFGSGKQAIRWSGRDSDGEVVATGLYIVTVTVGDQRQDKVVNVWNH
;
A
#
# COMPACT_ATOMS: atom_id res chain seq x y z
N MET A 1 -6.17 -16.63 9.40
CA MET A 1 -6.31 -15.64 10.03
C MET A 1 -7.34 -15.00 9.68
N THR A 2 -7.64 -14.50 10.29
CA THR A 2 -8.69 -13.88 10.13
C THR A 2 -8.66 -12.48 10.24
N GLY A 3 -7.63 -11.83 10.03
CA GLY A 3 -7.61 -10.43 10.04
C GLY A 3 -8.64 -9.84 9.16
N GLN A 4 -9.06 -8.67 9.42
CA GLN A 4 -9.93 -7.93 8.56
C GLN A 4 -9.17 -7.48 7.34
N PRO A 5 -9.80 -7.39 6.17
CA PRO A 5 -9.13 -6.85 5.00
C PRO A 5 -8.54 -5.48 5.30
N GLY A 6 -7.32 -5.27 4.91
CA GLY A 6 -6.65 -4.00 5.13
C GLY A 6 -6.05 -3.81 6.52
N VAL A 7 -6.11 -4.83 7.37
CA VAL A 7 -5.51 -4.74 8.71
C VAL A 7 -4.27 -5.62 8.77
N PHE A 8 -3.17 -5.05 9.24
CA PHE A 8 -1.94 -5.83 9.40
C PHE A 8 -1.07 -5.19 10.47
N SER A 9 -0.09 -5.94 10.97
CA SER A 9 0.87 -5.47 11.96
C SER A 9 2.28 -5.53 11.40
N PRO A 10 2.91 -4.40 11.11
CA PRO A 10 4.28 -4.40 10.61
C PRO A 10 5.29 -4.97 11.59
N LYS A 11 4.96 -5.04 12.86
CA LYS A 11 5.85 -5.62 13.86
C LYS A 11 5.76 -7.14 13.92
N GLY A 12 4.83 -7.74 13.17
CA GLY A 12 4.78 -9.19 13.10
C GLY A 12 4.18 -9.88 14.30
N ASN A 13 3.24 -9.25 14.97
CA ASN A 13 2.62 -9.86 16.14
C ASN A 13 1.51 -10.83 15.71
N ASP A 14 0.27 -10.39 15.71
CA ASP A 14 -0.87 -11.26 15.45
C ASP A 14 -1.27 -11.30 14.00
N PHE A 15 -0.82 -10.36 13.19
CA PHE A 15 -1.20 -10.22 11.81
C PHE A 15 0.01 -10.38 10.91
N SER A 16 -0.20 -10.34 9.61
CA SER A 16 0.92 -10.37 8.68
C SER A 16 1.78 -9.14 8.88
N THR A 17 3.05 -9.26 8.57
CA THR A 17 3.99 -8.15 8.67
C THR A 17 3.94 -7.21 7.47
N HIS A 18 3.05 -7.48 6.53
CA HIS A 18 2.88 -6.65 5.35
C HIS A 18 1.45 -6.79 4.86
N THR A 19 1.02 -5.88 4.01
CA THR A 19 -0.25 -5.99 3.33
C THR A 19 -0.03 -6.07 1.83
N ILE A 20 -1.00 -6.62 1.13
CA ILE A 20 -0.96 -6.76 -0.32
C ILE A 20 -1.87 -5.70 -0.94
N ILE A 21 -1.31 -4.92 -1.84
CA ILE A 21 -2.05 -3.93 -2.62
C ILE A 21 -2.26 -4.53 -3.99
N SER A 22 -3.52 -4.79 -4.35
CA SER A 22 -3.85 -5.45 -5.62
C SER A 22 -4.53 -4.48 -6.57
N PHE A 23 -4.21 -4.60 -7.83
CA PHE A 23 -4.88 -3.84 -8.88
C PHE A 23 -4.80 -4.63 -10.19
N THR A 24 -5.62 -4.25 -11.16
CA THR A 24 -5.69 -4.97 -12.43
C THR A 24 -5.47 -3.98 -13.57
N LEU A 25 -4.63 -4.36 -14.53
CA LEU A 25 -4.36 -3.56 -15.71
C LEU A 25 -4.91 -4.26 -16.94
N ASP A 26 -5.61 -3.51 -17.81
CA ASP A 26 -6.09 -4.04 -19.07
C ASP A 26 -4.97 -4.23 -20.07
N GLN A 27 -3.93 -3.43 -19.95
CA GLN A 27 -2.77 -3.48 -20.82
C GLN A 27 -1.55 -3.04 -20.00
N PRO A 28 -0.32 -3.32 -20.47
CA PRO A 28 0.87 -2.87 -19.75
C PRO A 28 0.85 -1.35 -19.60
N ALA A 29 1.26 -0.88 -18.43
CA ALA A 29 1.20 0.55 -18.13
C ALA A 29 2.21 0.89 -17.05
N ASN A 30 2.53 2.18 -16.94
CA ASN A 30 3.32 2.70 -15.84
C ASN A 30 2.39 3.03 -14.68
N VAL A 31 2.78 2.63 -13.49
CA VAL A 31 1.96 2.77 -12.30
C VAL A 31 2.74 3.47 -11.21
N THR A 32 2.10 4.38 -10.52
CA THR A 32 2.65 5.04 -9.34
C THR A 32 1.82 4.66 -8.12
N ILE A 33 2.49 4.21 -7.07
CA ILE A 33 1.82 3.78 -5.85
C ILE A 33 2.44 4.54 -4.69
N LYS A 34 1.61 5.27 -3.95
CA LYS A 34 2.03 6.07 -2.81
C LYS A 34 1.17 5.76 -1.61
N VAL A 35 1.74 5.93 -0.42
CA VAL A 35 1.02 5.77 0.84
C VAL A 35 1.01 7.10 1.56
N TYR A 36 -0.17 7.53 2.01
CA TYR A 36 -0.34 8.76 2.77
C TYR A 36 -0.96 8.45 4.13
N ASN A 37 -0.68 9.29 5.12
CA ASN A 37 -1.40 9.22 6.39
C ASN A 37 -2.69 10.04 6.29
N VAL A 38 -3.47 10.08 7.36
CA VAL A 38 -4.76 10.78 7.33
C VAL A 38 -4.61 12.29 7.28
N ALA A 39 -3.44 12.81 7.59
CA ALA A 39 -3.16 14.23 7.45
C ALA A 39 -2.77 14.61 6.02
N GLY A 40 -2.70 13.62 5.11
CA GLY A 40 -2.33 13.86 3.73
C GLY A 40 -0.83 13.94 3.48
N GLN A 41 -0.04 13.52 4.44
CA GLN A 41 1.42 13.53 4.29
C GLN A 41 1.88 12.24 3.63
N LEU A 42 2.83 12.36 2.73
CA LEU A 42 3.41 11.19 2.05
C LEU A 42 4.24 10.39 3.04
N VAL A 43 3.93 9.11 3.15
CA VAL A 43 4.60 8.19 4.05
C VAL A 43 5.62 7.35 3.30
N GLU A 44 5.21 6.79 2.17
CA GLU A 44 6.08 5.94 1.38
C GLU A 44 5.69 6.02 -0.10
N TRP A 45 6.69 5.93 -0.94
CA TRP A 45 6.50 5.90 -2.38
C TRP A 45 6.89 4.50 -2.84
N ILE A 46 5.92 3.64 -2.98
CA ILE A 46 6.17 2.21 -3.24
C ILE A 46 6.63 2.00 -4.67
N ALA A 47 6.00 2.67 -5.62
CA ALA A 47 6.36 2.55 -7.04
C ALA A 47 6.23 3.92 -7.69
N ASP A 48 7.22 4.29 -8.53
CA ASP A 48 7.25 5.58 -9.20
C ASP A 48 7.33 5.34 -10.69
N GLN A 49 6.19 5.46 -11.39
CA GLN A 49 6.11 5.23 -12.83
C GLN A 49 6.75 3.89 -13.22
N GLN A 50 6.49 2.88 -12.41
CA GLN A 50 7.06 1.55 -12.66
C GLN A 50 6.18 0.83 -13.66
N THR A 51 6.80 0.18 -14.65
CA THR A 51 6.06 -0.55 -15.67
C THR A 51 5.59 -1.90 -15.12
N PHE A 52 4.30 -2.16 -15.27
CA PHE A 52 3.69 -3.43 -14.92
C PHE A 52 3.03 -4.03 -16.16
N GLY A 53 3.00 -5.35 -16.25
CA GLY A 53 2.30 -6.03 -17.33
C GLY A 53 0.80 -6.01 -17.13
N SER A 54 0.06 -6.50 -18.13
CA SER A 54 -1.39 -6.60 -18.04
C SER A 54 -1.80 -7.68 -17.04
N GLY A 55 -3.02 -7.61 -16.56
CA GLY A 55 -3.60 -8.58 -15.65
C GLY A 55 -3.55 -8.14 -14.21
N LYS A 56 -3.72 -9.09 -13.32
CA LYS A 56 -3.70 -8.83 -11.88
C LYS A 56 -2.29 -8.57 -11.41
N GLN A 57 -2.13 -7.54 -10.63
CA GLN A 57 -0.86 -7.18 -10.02
C GLN A 57 -1.02 -7.17 -8.51
N ALA A 58 0.04 -7.50 -7.79
CA ALA A 58 0.05 -7.48 -6.35
C ALA A 58 1.39 -6.94 -5.87
N ILE A 59 1.32 -5.94 -4.98
CA ILE A 59 2.49 -5.29 -4.43
C ILE A 59 2.41 -5.38 -2.91
N ARG A 60 3.53 -5.61 -2.26
CA ARG A 60 3.59 -5.66 -0.80
C ARG A 60 3.97 -4.31 -0.25
N TRP A 61 3.31 -3.94 0.85
CA TRP A 61 3.76 -2.83 1.69
C TRP A 61 4.03 -3.38 3.09
N SER A 62 5.23 -3.15 3.59
CA SER A 62 5.66 -3.70 4.87
C SER A 62 5.30 -2.80 6.05
N GLY A 63 4.56 -1.73 5.85
CA GLY A 63 4.19 -0.82 6.93
C GLY A 63 5.32 0.08 7.38
N ARG A 64 6.23 0.39 6.48
CA ARG A 64 7.37 1.26 6.79
C ARG A 64 7.32 2.50 5.93
N ASP A 65 7.88 3.59 6.47
CA ASP A 65 7.98 4.84 5.73
C ASP A 65 9.26 4.85 4.89
N SER A 66 9.51 5.97 4.23
CA SER A 66 10.66 6.10 3.33
C SER A 66 12.00 5.99 4.05
N ASP A 67 12.02 6.20 5.35
CA ASP A 67 13.24 6.07 6.16
C ASP A 67 13.41 4.66 6.71
N GLY A 68 12.49 3.76 6.41
CA GLY A 68 12.54 2.38 6.89
C GLY A 68 11.96 2.20 8.29
N GLU A 69 11.34 3.23 8.83
CA GLU A 69 10.74 3.16 10.17
C GLU A 69 9.32 2.63 10.10
N VAL A 70 8.96 1.80 11.05
CA VAL A 70 7.61 1.26 11.14
C VAL A 70 6.64 2.40 11.45
N VAL A 71 5.57 2.49 10.66
CA VAL A 71 4.60 3.57 10.83
C VAL A 71 3.73 3.33 12.08
N ALA A 72 3.16 4.40 12.58
CA ALA A 72 2.29 4.34 13.75
C ALA A 72 0.97 3.65 13.43
N THR A 73 0.32 3.12 14.45
CA THR A 73 -1.03 2.59 14.32
C THR A 73 -1.97 3.67 13.77
N GLY A 74 -2.78 3.31 12.81
CA GLY A 74 -3.76 4.22 12.23
C GLY A 74 -4.18 3.80 10.85
N LEU A 75 -4.93 4.69 10.21
CA LEU A 75 -5.39 4.49 8.84
C LEU A 75 -4.42 5.14 7.88
N TYR A 76 -4.15 4.44 6.79
CA TYR A 76 -3.29 4.94 5.73
C TYR A 76 -4.02 4.81 4.41
N ILE A 77 -3.75 5.73 3.51
CA ILE A 77 -4.40 5.76 2.20
C ILE A 77 -3.34 5.42 1.16
N VAL A 78 -3.59 4.34 0.42
CA VAL A 78 -2.71 3.91 -0.65
C VAL A 78 -3.34 4.37 -1.96
N THR A 79 -2.62 5.15 -2.74
CA THR A 79 -3.09 5.59 -4.04
C THR A 79 -2.38 4.80 -5.13
N VAL A 80 -3.15 4.29 -6.08
CA VAL A 80 -2.63 3.61 -7.25
C VAL A 80 -3.03 4.44 -8.45
N THR A 81 -2.06 5.02 -9.14
CA THR A 81 -2.29 5.92 -10.26
C THR A 81 -1.78 5.31 -11.55
N VAL A 82 -2.65 5.24 -12.54
CA VAL A 82 -2.32 4.73 -13.88
C VAL A 82 -2.82 5.77 -14.87
N GLY A 83 -1.90 6.49 -15.50
CA GLY A 83 -2.28 7.58 -16.41
C GLY A 83 -3.13 8.59 -15.69
N ASP A 84 -4.35 8.81 -16.19
CA ASP A 84 -5.29 9.77 -15.62
C ASP A 84 -6.16 9.16 -14.53
N GLN A 85 -6.02 7.88 -14.26
CA GLN A 85 -6.91 7.18 -13.34
C GLN A 85 -6.21 6.92 -12.03
N ARG A 86 -6.95 7.08 -10.94
CA ARG A 86 -6.45 6.83 -9.60
C ARG A 86 -7.45 6.03 -8.80
N GLN A 87 -6.96 5.04 -8.09
CA GLN A 87 -7.73 4.30 -7.10
C GLN A 87 -7.12 4.54 -5.74
N ASP A 88 -7.97 4.80 -4.75
CA ASP A 88 -7.52 4.96 -3.37
C ASP A 88 -7.99 3.74 -2.58
N LYS A 89 -7.09 3.22 -1.78
CA LYS A 89 -7.39 2.08 -0.91
C LYS A 89 -7.02 2.45 0.51
N VAL A 90 -7.86 2.08 1.46
CA VAL A 90 -7.60 2.37 2.86
C VAL A 90 -7.00 1.14 3.52
N VAL A 91 -5.91 1.33 4.24
CA VAL A 91 -5.22 0.26 4.97
C VAL A 91 -5.19 0.63 6.43
N ASN A 92 -5.58 -0.31 7.27
CA ASN A 92 -5.59 -0.11 8.71
C ASN A 92 -4.36 -0.80 9.30
N VAL A 93 -3.48 -0.03 9.92
CA VAL A 93 -2.23 -0.54 10.50
C VAL A 93 -2.39 -0.60 12.01
N TRP A 94 -2.04 -1.75 12.58
CA TRP A 94 -2.11 -1.95 14.02
C TRP A 94 -0.73 -2.35 14.52
N ASN A 95 -0.10 -1.49 15.30
CA ASN A 95 1.19 -1.75 15.93
C ASN A 95 1.06 -1.69 17.44
N HIS A 96 1.48 -2.74 18.10
CA HIS A 96 1.50 -2.74 19.54
C HIS A 96 2.81 -2.18 20.06
#